data_57a9e74bb4854b8c0cbbc95d5fc5bb33
#
_entry.id   57a9e74bb4854b8c0cbbc95d5fc5bb33
#
_cell.length_a   1.000
_cell.length_b   1.000
_cell.length_c   1.000
_cell.angle_alpha   90.00
_cell.angle_beta   90.00
_cell.angle_gamma   90.00
#
_symmetry.space_group_name_H-M   'P 1'
#
loop_
_entity.id
_entity.type
_entity.pdbx_description
1 polymer ?
#
loop_
_entity_poly.entity_id
_entity_poly.type
_entity_poly.pdbx_seq_one_letter_code
_entity_poly.pdbx_strand_id
1 'polypeptide(L)'
;MNSFWRSCLSHFEQQLPPQQFKTWIKPLKFRAVDKAVTLTAPNRFVLQWIRDRFLAEIERLATERFGPDVTISLGLAEKELAPSTKSLAPEAHGGKPSTRDISRLNPEFSFETFVTGKANELARAAAIQVAERSGEAYNPLFVYGGVGLGKTHLTHAIGNLVQQRNPQSRIRYIHAEQYVSDVVRAYQHKAFDDFKRYYHSLDLLLIDDIQFFSGKSRTQEEFFYAFNALIESRKQVVITCDTYPREITGMENRLISRFGWGLTVAVEPPELEMRVAILLKKAEAEKVALDETVAFFIASHSQTNVRELEGALKRILAYSRFSGLPITVALCREALKDLLALQSRQVSIDNIQKTVADYYKIKVSEMYSKKRSRNIARPRQVAMALAKELTHLSLPDIGEAFGGRDHTTVLHACRKIAALKTTNHEITRDFDSLLKVLRS
;
A
#
# COMPACT_ATOMS: atom_id res chain seq x y z
N MET A 1 -19.27 29.21 29.43
CA MET A 1 -19.22 28.41 28.18
C MET A 1 -18.51 27.05 28.32
N ASN A 2 -17.45 26.91 29.10
CA ASN A 2 -16.85 25.58 29.38
C ASN A 2 -17.80 24.57 30.08
N SER A 3 -18.80 25.06 30.83
CA SER A 3 -19.84 24.19 31.42
C SER A 3 -20.79 23.57 30.39
N PHE A 4 -21.09 24.29 29.31
CA PHE A 4 -21.91 23.79 28.22
C PHE A 4 -21.28 22.56 27.52
N TRP A 5 -20.01 22.68 27.15
CA TRP A 5 -19.33 21.55 26.48
C TRP A 5 -19.22 20.32 27.39
N ARG A 6 -19.01 20.52 28.69
CA ARG A 6 -19.06 19.41 29.66
C ARG A 6 -20.45 18.76 29.70
N SER A 7 -21.51 19.54 29.66
CA SER A 7 -22.89 19.02 29.59
C SER A 7 -23.14 18.24 28.31
N CYS A 8 -22.68 18.73 27.15
CA CYS A 8 -22.74 18.01 25.89
C CYS A 8 -21.94 16.68 25.93
N LEU A 9 -20.75 16.69 26.50
CA LEU A 9 -19.95 15.47 26.66
C LEU A 9 -20.67 14.43 27.54
N SER A 10 -21.26 14.85 28.67
CA SER A 10 -22.04 13.95 29.53
C SER A 10 -23.29 13.40 28.83
N HIS A 11 -23.96 14.22 28.04
CA HIS A 11 -25.13 13.81 27.25
C HIS A 11 -24.75 12.72 26.22
N PHE A 12 -23.69 12.95 25.43
CA PHE A 12 -23.24 11.96 24.44
C PHE A 12 -22.61 10.72 25.07
N GLU A 13 -22.00 10.82 26.25
CA GLU A 13 -21.45 9.67 26.99
C GLU A 13 -22.55 8.71 27.45
N GLN A 14 -23.75 9.24 27.76
CA GLN A 14 -24.91 8.43 28.13
C GLN A 14 -25.64 7.82 26.92
N GLN A 15 -25.62 8.50 25.76
CA GLN A 15 -26.34 8.05 24.56
C GLN A 15 -25.54 7.15 23.63
N LEU A 16 -24.21 7.22 23.67
CA LEU A 16 -23.35 6.51 22.74
C LEU A 16 -22.61 5.33 23.40
N PRO A 17 -22.36 4.25 22.66
CA PRO A 17 -21.47 3.21 23.11
C PRO A 17 -20.09 3.78 23.49
N PRO A 18 -19.44 3.28 24.57
CA PRO A 18 -18.19 3.86 25.10
C PRO A 18 -17.05 3.98 24.06
N GLN A 19 -17.02 3.07 23.10
CA GLN A 19 -16.04 3.09 22.00
C GLN A 19 -16.30 4.24 21.02
N GLN A 20 -17.57 4.47 20.65
CA GLN A 20 -17.96 5.55 19.75
C GLN A 20 -17.73 6.93 20.39
N PHE A 21 -18.09 7.09 21.64
CA PHE A 21 -17.83 8.32 22.40
C PHE A 21 -16.33 8.67 22.45
N LYS A 22 -15.48 7.68 22.79
CA LYS A 22 -14.01 7.86 22.85
C LYS A 22 -13.38 8.21 21.49
N THR A 23 -13.92 7.66 20.42
CA THR A 23 -13.38 7.83 19.06
C THR A 23 -13.80 9.13 18.40
N TRP A 24 -15.07 9.55 18.58
CA TRP A 24 -15.67 10.60 17.77
C TRP A 24 -15.92 11.90 18.53
N ILE A 25 -16.41 11.83 19.77
CA ILE A 25 -16.83 13.01 20.55
C ILE A 25 -15.70 13.53 21.43
N LYS A 26 -15.04 12.63 22.18
CA LYS A 26 -13.98 12.98 23.15
C LYS A 26 -12.79 13.73 22.53
N PRO A 27 -12.33 13.46 21.28
CA PRO A 27 -11.20 14.16 20.67
C PRO A 27 -11.50 15.58 20.18
N LEU A 28 -12.77 16.03 20.20
CA LEU A 28 -13.14 17.37 19.77
C LEU A 28 -12.62 18.42 20.75
N LYS A 29 -12.00 19.46 20.20
CA LYS A 29 -11.63 20.65 20.99
C LYS A 29 -12.73 21.69 20.83
N PHE A 30 -13.16 22.26 21.95
CA PHE A 30 -14.20 23.28 22.04
C PHE A 30 -13.58 24.65 22.29
N ARG A 31 -13.96 25.63 21.50
CA ARG A 31 -13.62 27.05 21.72
C ARG A 31 -14.88 27.89 21.52
N ALA A 32 -15.15 28.80 22.42
CA ALA A 32 -16.25 29.73 22.31
C ALA A 32 -15.76 31.15 22.54
N VAL A 33 -16.18 32.04 21.64
CA VAL A 33 -15.93 33.49 21.73
C VAL A 33 -17.26 34.17 21.48
N ASP A 34 -17.76 34.93 22.45
CA ASP A 34 -19.08 35.56 22.46
C ASP A 34 -20.20 34.58 22.16
N LYS A 35 -20.96 34.76 21.07
CA LYS A 35 -22.05 33.89 20.61
C LYS A 35 -21.61 32.86 19.57
N ALA A 36 -20.33 32.80 19.21
CA ALA A 36 -19.79 31.85 18.25
C ALA A 36 -19.09 30.67 18.95
N VAL A 37 -19.52 29.46 18.62
CA VAL A 37 -18.93 28.19 19.10
C VAL A 37 -18.17 27.55 17.96
N THR A 38 -16.90 27.25 18.17
CA THR A 38 -16.07 26.52 17.22
C THR A 38 -15.69 25.16 17.82
N LEU A 39 -16.06 24.09 17.12
CA LEU A 39 -15.66 22.72 17.42
C LEU A 39 -14.56 22.30 16.44
N THR A 40 -13.40 21.95 16.97
CA THR A 40 -12.24 21.58 16.18
C THR A 40 -12.03 20.07 16.23
N ALA A 41 -12.11 19.42 15.08
CA ALA A 41 -11.88 17.99 14.92
C ALA A 41 -10.40 17.69 14.62
N PRO A 42 -9.84 16.56 15.10
CA PRO A 42 -8.43 16.20 14.91
C PRO A 42 -8.11 15.83 13.45
N ASN A 43 -9.08 15.41 12.65
CA ASN A 43 -8.92 15.06 11.25
C ASN A 43 -10.24 15.20 10.46
N ARG A 44 -10.16 15.12 9.12
CA ARG A 44 -11.31 15.28 8.22
C ARG A 44 -12.39 14.22 8.40
N PHE A 45 -12.04 13.00 8.80
CA PHE A 45 -13.00 11.92 9.02
C PHE A 45 -13.90 12.19 10.23
N VAL A 46 -13.30 12.60 11.36
CA VAL A 46 -14.03 12.99 12.56
C VAL A 46 -14.94 14.19 12.26
N LEU A 47 -14.41 15.20 11.53
CA LEU A 47 -15.16 16.39 11.15
C LEU A 47 -16.40 16.04 10.31
N GLN A 48 -16.25 15.21 9.28
CA GLN A 48 -17.35 14.81 8.42
C GLN A 48 -18.40 13.99 9.19
N TRP A 49 -17.94 13.05 10.02
CA TRP A 49 -18.82 12.18 10.80
C TRP A 49 -19.65 12.98 11.83
N ILE A 50 -19.03 13.99 12.49
CA ILE A 50 -19.74 14.91 13.39
C ILE A 50 -20.77 15.74 12.63
N ARG A 51 -20.39 16.26 11.45
CA ARG A 51 -21.29 17.05 10.61
C ARG A 51 -22.55 16.26 10.21
N ASP A 52 -22.36 14.99 9.80
CA ASP A 52 -23.43 14.20 9.23
C ASP A 52 -24.38 13.62 10.30
N ARG A 53 -23.92 13.45 11.55
CA ARG A 53 -24.70 12.73 12.56
C ARG A 53 -25.00 13.51 13.85
N PHE A 54 -24.15 14.43 14.25
CA PHE A 54 -24.25 15.06 15.57
C PHE A 54 -24.34 16.59 15.52
N LEU A 55 -24.08 17.22 14.38
CA LEU A 55 -24.12 18.68 14.30
C LEU A 55 -25.50 19.23 14.68
N ALA A 56 -26.56 18.67 14.13
CA ALA A 56 -27.94 19.08 14.42
C ALA A 56 -28.29 18.96 15.92
N GLU A 57 -27.84 17.89 16.57
CA GLU A 57 -28.06 17.68 18.01
C GLU A 57 -27.29 18.67 18.86
N ILE A 58 -26.01 18.96 18.46
CA ILE A 58 -25.16 19.95 19.14
C ILE A 58 -25.75 21.37 18.97
N GLU A 59 -26.27 21.69 17.79
CA GLU A 59 -26.95 22.95 17.50
C GLU A 59 -28.21 23.09 18.33
N ARG A 60 -29.01 22.04 18.46
CA ARG A 60 -30.19 22.01 19.31
C ARG A 60 -29.85 22.30 20.78
N LEU A 61 -28.87 21.59 21.33
CA LEU A 61 -28.38 21.78 22.71
C LEU A 61 -27.83 23.19 22.94
N ALA A 62 -27.16 23.75 21.94
CA ALA A 62 -26.61 25.10 22.02
C ALA A 62 -27.73 26.16 21.97
N THR A 63 -28.72 25.99 21.12
CA THR A 63 -29.88 26.88 21.01
C THR A 63 -30.72 26.87 22.29
N GLU A 64 -30.95 25.71 22.89
CA GLU A 64 -31.63 25.57 24.18
C GLU A 64 -30.91 26.33 25.32
N ARG A 65 -29.57 26.38 25.28
CA ARG A 65 -28.76 26.97 26.35
C ARG A 65 -28.45 28.45 26.17
N PHE A 66 -28.24 28.89 24.93
CA PHE A 66 -27.72 30.23 24.60
C PHE A 66 -28.68 31.09 23.77
N GLY A 67 -29.83 30.52 23.38
CA GLY A 67 -30.80 31.18 22.53
C GLY A 67 -30.54 30.98 21.01
N PRO A 68 -31.47 31.47 20.13
CA PRO A 68 -31.44 31.20 18.70
C PRO A 68 -30.30 31.89 17.92
N ASP A 69 -29.61 32.84 18.53
CA ASP A 69 -28.51 33.60 17.86
C ASP A 69 -27.13 32.95 17.95
N VAL A 70 -27.04 31.72 18.45
CA VAL A 70 -25.77 31.01 18.57
C VAL A 70 -25.35 30.40 17.23
N THR A 71 -24.14 30.66 16.81
CA THR A 71 -23.57 30.07 15.57
C THR A 71 -22.54 29.01 15.92
N ILE A 72 -22.71 27.77 15.37
CA ILE A 72 -21.74 26.69 15.53
C ILE A 72 -20.94 26.54 14.25
N SER A 73 -19.62 26.53 14.35
CA SER A 73 -18.70 26.27 13.25
C SER A 73 -17.86 25.03 13.54
N LEU A 74 -17.65 24.21 12.50
CA LEU A 74 -16.76 23.04 12.54
C LEU A 74 -15.45 23.37 11.83
N GLY A 75 -14.32 23.17 12.52
CA GLY A 75 -12.97 23.36 11.99
C GLY A 75 -12.08 22.14 12.14
N LEU A 76 -10.95 22.13 11.45
CA LEU A 76 -9.87 21.15 11.63
C LEU A 76 -8.81 21.70 12.55
N ALA A 77 -8.21 20.85 13.38
CA ALA A 77 -7.06 21.23 14.20
C ALA A 77 -5.87 21.54 13.29
N GLU A 78 -5.43 22.79 13.27
CA GLU A 78 -4.14 23.14 12.68
C GLU A 78 -3.01 22.54 13.57
N LYS A 79 -2.04 21.91 12.93
CA LYS A 79 -0.83 21.41 13.59
C LYS A 79 -0.08 22.61 14.14
N GLU A 80 -0.01 22.74 15.45
CA GLU A 80 0.82 23.75 16.13
C GLU A 80 2.29 23.58 15.73
N LEU A 81 2.79 24.50 14.91
CA LEU A 81 4.20 24.81 14.79
C LEU A 81 4.50 25.91 15.83
N ALA A 82 5.54 25.71 16.62
CA ALA A 82 5.97 26.59 17.71
C ALA A 82 6.17 28.04 17.25
N PRO A 83 6.01 29.05 18.14
CA PRO A 83 5.89 30.45 17.77
C PRO A 83 7.23 31.06 17.40
N SER A 84 7.32 31.59 16.19
CA SER A 84 8.34 32.60 15.85
C SER A 84 7.62 33.90 15.55
N THR A 85 7.85 34.86 16.44
CA THR A 85 7.38 36.24 16.37
C THR A 85 7.98 36.99 15.18
N LYS A 86 7.12 37.53 14.30
CA LYS A 86 7.17 38.95 13.88
C LYS A 86 6.01 39.28 12.94
N SER A 87 5.22 40.21 13.38
CA SER A 87 4.21 40.96 12.64
C SER A 87 4.82 41.67 11.44
N LEU A 88 4.19 41.50 10.25
CA LEU A 88 4.13 42.53 9.22
C LEU A 88 2.87 42.26 8.35
N ALA A 89 2.21 43.34 7.97
CA ALA A 89 0.92 43.45 7.32
C ALA A 89 0.79 42.68 5.98
N PRO A 90 -0.44 42.37 5.53
CA PRO A 90 -0.64 41.56 4.32
C PRO A 90 -0.48 42.44 3.07
N GLU A 91 0.59 42.24 2.33
CA GLU A 91 0.63 42.62 0.93
C GLU A 91 -0.01 41.51 0.09
N ALA A 92 -1.05 41.89 -0.66
CA ALA A 92 -1.74 41.06 -1.60
C ALA A 92 -0.79 40.69 -2.76
N HIS A 93 -0.17 39.53 -2.70
CA HIS A 93 0.47 38.91 -3.84
C HIS A 93 -0.43 37.83 -4.39
N GLY A 94 -1.11 38.14 -5.50
CA GLY A 94 -1.75 37.18 -6.39
C GLY A 94 -0.69 36.27 -7.04
N GLY A 95 -0.14 35.34 -6.28
CA GLY A 95 0.72 34.29 -6.79
C GLY A 95 -0.16 33.22 -7.45
N LYS A 96 -0.04 33.05 -8.78
CA LYS A 96 -0.53 31.84 -9.46
C LYS A 96 0.01 30.63 -8.70
N PRO A 97 -0.82 29.58 -8.40
CA PRO A 97 -0.33 28.37 -7.74
C PRO A 97 0.87 27.84 -8.53
N SER A 98 1.95 27.50 -7.83
CA SER A 98 3.14 26.96 -8.47
C SER A 98 2.75 25.65 -9.18
N THR A 99 3.33 25.38 -10.34
CA THR A 99 3.07 24.16 -11.13
C THR A 99 3.28 22.87 -10.30
N ARG A 100 4.07 22.92 -9.22
CA ARG A 100 4.28 21.82 -8.29
C ARG A 100 3.05 21.45 -7.44
N ASP A 101 2.21 22.43 -7.05
CA ASP A 101 0.99 22.16 -6.27
C ASP A 101 -0.08 21.46 -7.12
N ILE A 102 -0.04 21.63 -8.43
CA ILE A 102 -0.98 21.03 -9.38
C ILE A 102 -0.59 19.58 -9.70
N SER A 103 0.70 19.30 -9.84
CA SER A 103 1.21 17.96 -10.23
C SER A 103 1.03 16.88 -9.19
N ARG A 104 1.05 17.23 -7.90
CA ARG A 104 1.02 16.32 -6.73
C ARG A 104 2.18 15.29 -6.72
N LEU A 105 3.29 15.62 -7.33
CA LEU A 105 4.47 14.78 -7.33
C LEU A 105 5.20 14.83 -5.99
N ASN A 106 5.71 13.68 -5.53
CA ASN A 106 6.62 13.62 -4.39
C ASN A 106 8.06 13.79 -4.91
N PRO A 107 8.79 14.86 -4.53
CA PRO A 107 10.14 15.13 -5.02
C PRO A 107 11.19 14.10 -4.51
N GLU A 108 10.90 13.38 -3.42
CA GLU A 108 11.80 12.35 -2.90
C GLU A 108 11.86 11.09 -3.77
N PHE A 109 10.85 10.88 -4.63
CA PHE A 109 10.79 9.73 -5.52
C PHE A 109 11.42 10.08 -6.86
N SER A 110 12.72 9.84 -6.96
CA SER A 110 13.51 10.07 -8.17
C SER A 110 14.14 8.78 -8.68
N PHE A 111 14.72 8.79 -9.88
CA PHE A 111 15.47 7.66 -10.41
C PHE A 111 16.78 7.41 -9.65
N GLU A 112 17.33 8.41 -8.97
CA GLU A 112 18.53 8.31 -8.14
C GLU A 112 18.25 7.60 -6.81
N THR A 113 17.05 7.81 -6.27
CA THR A 113 16.60 7.14 -5.02
C THR A 113 15.97 5.77 -5.28
N PHE A 114 15.70 5.42 -6.54
CA PHE A 114 15.16 4.14 -6.95
C PHE A 114 16.26 3.10 -7.09
N VAL A 115 16.28 2.10 -6.21
CA VAL A 115 17.27 1.00 -6.26
C VAL A 115 16.93 0.07 -7.43
N THR A 116 17.91 -0.19 -8.27
CA THR A 116 17.77 -1.03 -9.47
C THR A 116 18.34 -2.42 -9.23
N GLY A 117 17.65 -3.43 -9.72
CA GLY A 117 18.08 -4.82 -9.75
C GLY A 117 17.32 -5.58 -10.83
N LYS A 118 17.60 -6.87 -11.01
CA LYS A 118 16.97 -7.71 -12.05
C LYS A 118 15.43 -7.64 -12.03
N ALA A 119 14.87 -7.50 -10.82
CA ALA A 119 13.41 -7.45 -10.59
C ALA A 119 12.72 -6.22 -11.20
N ASN A 120 13.43 -5.13 -11.48
CA ASN A 120 12.83 -3.86 -11.94
C ASN A 120 13.64 -3.13 -13.02
N GLU A 121 14.71 -3.71 -13.50
CA GLU A 121 15.62 -3.07 -14.48
C GLU A 121 14.89 -2.65 -15.75
N LEU A 122 14.07 -3.56 -16.31
CA LEU A 122 13.29 -3.28 -17.52
C LEU A 122 12.26 -2.17 -17.29
N ALA A 123 11.57 -2.21 -16.14
CA ALA A 123 10.58 -1.19 -15.79
C ALA A 123 11.24 0.19 -15.63
N ARG A 124 12.42 0.24 -14.98
CA ARG A 124 13.20 1.48 -14.85
C ARG A 124 13.69 2.01 -16.19
N ALA A 125 14.23 1.13 -17.05
CA ALA A 125 14.70 1.53 -18.38
C ALA A 125 13.55 2.10 -19.23
N ALA A 126 12.40 1.44 -19.25
CA ALA A 126 11.19 1.93 -19.94
C ALA A 126 10.72 3.28 -19.37
N ALA A 127 10.73 3.43 -18.04
CA ALA A 127 10.33 4.66 -17.37
C ALA A 127 11.24 5.85 -17.72
N ILE A 128 12.55 5.64 -17.79
CA ILE A 128 13.52 6.68 -18.23
C ILE A 128 13.25 7.09 -19.68
N GLN A 129 13.07 6.12 -20.57
CA GLN A 129 12.77 6.37 -21.99
C GLN A 129 11.48 7.21 -22.15
N VAL A 130 10.43 6.86 -21.40
CA VAL A 130 9.17 7.60 -21.38
C VAL A 130 9.35 9.02 -20.84
N ALA A 131 10.15 9.21 -19.80
CA ALA A 131 10.42 10.51 -19.24
C ALA A 131 11.28 11.39 -20.18
N GLU A 132 12.16 10.77 -20.97
CA GLU A 132 13.03 11.47 -21.92
C GLU A 132 12.31 11.83 -23.23
N ARG A 133 11.38 10.98 -23.68
CA ARG A 133 10.63 11.13 -24.94
C ARG A 133 9.14 11.01 -24.67
N SER A 134 8.64 11.90 -23.83
CA SER A 134 7.23 11.89 -23.39
C SER A 134 6.28 12.06 -24.60
N GLY A 135 5.35 11.13 -24.76
CA GLY A 135 4.38 11.09 -25.86
C GLY A 135 4.89 10.40 -27.14
N GLU A 136 6.18 10.11 -27.25
CA GLU A 136 6.79 9.46 -28.41
C GLU A 136 7.17 7.99 -28.16
N ALA A 137 7.69 7.68 -26.96
CA ALA A 137 8.10 6.34 -26.59
C ALA A 137 7.07 5.68 -25.69
N TYR A 138 6.68 4.43 -26.02
CA TYR A 138 5.88 3.55 -25.15
C TYR A 138 4.64 4.22 -24.54
N ASN A 139 3.69 4.61 -25.37
CA ASN A 139 2.48 5.29 -24.91
C ASN A 139 1.22 4.44 -25.17
N PRO A 140 0.49 3.95 -24.13
CA PRO A 140 0.79 4.13 -22.71
C PRO A 140 1.97 3.28 -22.22
N LEU A 141 2.60 3.71 -21.11
CA LEU A 141 3.44 2.83 -20.31
C LEU A 141 2.57 2.20 -19.21
N PHE A 142 2.46 0.88 -19.20
CA PHE A 142 1.72 0.14 -18.19
C PHE A 142 2.69 -0.65 -17.30
N VAL A 143 2.74 -0.27 -16.01
CA VAL A 143 3.63 -0.87 -15.01
C VAL A 143 2.81 -1.73 -14.07
N TYR A 144 3.06 -3.03 -14.00
CA TYR A 144 2.33 -3.91 -13.11
C TYR A 144 3.25 -4.70 -12.17
N GLY A 145 2.67 -5.23 -11.09
CA GLY A 145 3.40 -6.03 -10.10
C GLY A 145 2.75 -5.93 -8.74
N GLY A 146 3.08 -6.82 -7.83
CA GLY A 146 2.50 -6.89 -6.51
C GLY A 146 2.52 -5.59 -5.71
N VAL A 147 1.78 -5.55 -4.61
CA VAL A 147 1.70 -4.38 -3.73
C VAL A 147 3.06 -4.08 -3.12
N GLY A 148 3.42 -2.79 -3.03
CA GLY A 148 4.64 -2.35 -2.34
C GLY A 148 5.96 -2.66 -3.06
N LEU A 149 5.96 -2.90 -4.37
CA LEU A 149 7.16 -3.18 -5.17
C LEU A 149 7.85 -1.93 -5.76
N GLY A 150 7.30 -0.72 -5.51
CA GLY A 150 7.90 0.53 -5.97
C GLY A 150 7.28 1.12 -7.25
N LYS A 151 6.12 0.63 -7.72
CA LYS A 151 5.39 1.18 -8.88
C LYS A 151 5.12 2.68 -8.72
N THR A 152 4.57 3.09 -7.59
CA THR A 152 4.33 4.49 -7.23
C THR A 152 5.59 5.33 -7.28
N HIS A 153 6.73 4.82 -6.73
CA HIS A 153 8.01 5.49 -6.79
C HIS A 153 8.44 5.75 -8.23
N LEU A 154 8.37 4.72 -9.08
CA LEU A 154 8.74 4.81 -10.50
C LEU A 154 7.85 5.83 -11.24
N THR A 155 6.56 5.84 -10.96
CA THR A 155 5.60 6.78 -11.54
C THR A 155 5.92 8.23 -11.17
N HIS A 156 6.24 8.49 -9.91
CA HIS A 156 6.69 9.81 -9.47
C HIS A 156 8.05 10.20 -10.07
N ALA A 157 8.98 9.25 -10.18
CA ALA A 157 10.29 9.49 -10.78
C ALA A 157 10.17 9.94 -12.25
N ILE A 158 9.25 9.34 -13.03
CA ILE A 158 8.92 9.78 -14.38
C ILE A 158 8.45 11.24 -14.36
N GLY A 159 7.45 11.55 -13.53
CA GLY A 159 6.90 12.89 -13.41
C GLY A 159 7.93 13.94 -13.02
N ASN A 160 8.78 13.62 -12.04
CA ASN A 160 9.84 14.51 -11.57
C ASN A 160 10.87 14.79 -12.66
N LEU A 161 11.29 13.77 -13.42
CA LEU A 161 12.26 13.95 -14.52
C LEU A 161 11.66 14.77 -15.66
N VAL A 162 10.40 14.53 -16.04
CA VAL A 162 9.70 15.34 -17.06
C VAL A 162 9.58 16.78 -16.60
N GLN A 163 9.21 17.02 -15.34
CA GLN A 163 9.09 18.38 -14.79
C GLN A 163 10.44 19.12 -14.72
N GLN A 164 11.50 18.39 -14.41
CA GLN A 164 12.86 18.92 -14.38
C GLN A 164 13.33 19.36 -15.80
N ARG A 165 13.02 18.54 -16.82
CA ARG A 165 13.40 18.83 -18.22
C ARG A 165 12.53 19.90 -18.85
N ASN A 166 11.24 19.90 -18.55
CA ASN A 166 10.27 20.88 -19.03
C ASN A 166 9.38 21.39 -17.89
N PRO A 167 9.79 22.45 -17.19
CA PRO A 167 9.03 23.05 -16.08
C PRO A 167 7.62 23.54 -16.44
N GLN A 168 7.33 23.77 -17.71
CA GLN A 168 6.02 24.22 -18.18
C GLN A 168 5.06 23.07 -18.49
N SER A 169 5.51 21.82 -18.44
CA SER A 169 4.67 20.65 -18.67
C SER A 169 3.55 20.57 -17.64
N ARG A 170 2.33 20.34 -18.12
CA ARG A 170 1.15 20.10 -17.29
C ARG A 170 1.09 18.63 -16.91
N ILE A 171 1.61 18.32 -15.73
CA ILE A 171 1.71 16.96 -15.21
C ILE A 171 0.64 16.76 -14.14
N ARG A 172 -0.04 15.61 -14.18
CA ARG A 172 -0.96 15.20 -13.15
C ARG A 172 -0.64 13.78 -12.67
N TYR A 173 -0.24 13.65 -11.41
CA TYR A 173 -0.27 12.38 -10.70
C TYR A 173 -1.59 12.25 -9.94
N ILE A 174 -2.24 11.10 -10.06
CA ILE A 174 -3.51 10.83 -9.40
C ILE A 174 -3.67 9.34 -9.09
N HIS A 175 -4.15 9.01 -7.90
CA HIS A 175 -4.68 7.69 -7.59
C HIS A 175 -6.02 7.46 -8.28
N ALA A 176 -6.25 6.25 -8.79
CA ALA A 176 -7.50 5.89 -9.45
C ALA A 176 -8.75 6.16 -8.58
N GLU A 177 -8.69 5.92 -7.26
CA GLU A 177 -9.78 6.28 -6.34
C GLU A 177 -10.10 7.78 -6.35
N GLN A 178 -9.06 8.63 -6.40
CA GLN A 178 -9.25 10.08 -6.46
C GLN A 178 -9.86 10.49 -7.81
N TYR A 179 -9.44 9.86 -8.91
CA TYR A 179 -10.03 10.08 -10.22
C TYR A 179 -11.54 9.74 -10.21
N VAL A 180 -11.93 8.59 -9.62
CA VAL A 180 -13.35 8.23 -9.42
C VAL A 180 -14.09 9.32 -8.66
N SER A 181 -13.51 9.81 -7.57
CA SER A 181 -14.12 10.86 -6.75
C SER A 181 -14.25 12.18 -7.52
N ASP A 182 -13.26 12.52 -8.35
CA ASP A 182 -13.28 13.73 -9.17
C ASP A 182 -14.35 13.63 -10.27
N VAL A 183 -14.54 12.45 -10.91
CA VAL A 183 -15.63 12.18 -11.87
C VAL A 183 -16.99 12.37 -11.21
N VAL A 184 -17.23 11.73 -10.05
CA VAL A 184 -18.50 11.84 -9.32
C VAL A 184 -18.79 13.29 -8.96
N ARG A 185 -17.82 14.03 -8.46
CA ARG A 185 -17.94 15.45 -8.12
C ARG A 185 -18.28 16.32 -9.33
N ALA A 186 -17.62 16.07 -10.47
CA ALA A 186 -17.87 16.80 -11.71
C ALA A 186 -19.32 16.63 -12.18
N TYR A 187 -19.89 15.43 -12.05
CA TYR A 187 -21.30 15.18 -12.34
C TYR A 187 -22.25 15.88 -11.37
N GLN A 188 -21.99 15.78 -10.06
CA GLN A 188 -22.83 16.40 -9.02
C GLN A 188 -22.91 17.92 -9.16
N HIS A 189 -21.80 18.56 -9.54
CA HIS A 189 -21.70 20.01 -9.68
C HIS A 189 -21.96 20.52 -11.10
N LYS A 190 -22.36 19.67 -12.06
CA LYS A 190 -22.53 20.00 -13.48
C LYS A 190 -21.30 20.67 -14.12
N ALA A 191 -20.11 20.36 -13.60
CA ALA A 191 -18.80 20.90 -14.03
C ALA A 191 -18.01 19.91 -14.90
N PHE A 192 -18.73 19.08 -15.65
CA PHE A 192 -18.10 17.97 -16.38
C PHE A 192 -17.27 18.44 -17.57
N ASP A 193 -17.66 19.53 -18.22
CA ASP A 193 -16.91 20.12 -19.33
C ASP A 193 -15.56 20.70 -18.85
N ASP A 194 -15.52 21.29 -17.65
CA ASP A 194 -14.29 21.77 -17.03
C ASP A 194 -13.36 20.59 -16.67
N PHE A 195 -13.94 19.50 -16.16
CA PHE A 195 -13.22 18.27 -15.90
C PHE A 195 -12.57 17.70 -17.17
N LYS A 196 -13.32 17.56 -18.26
CA LYS A 196 -12.78 17.09 -19.55
C LYS A 196 -11.69 18.02 -20.06
N ARG A 197 -11.94 19.33 -20.08
CA ARG A 197 -10.97 20.33 -20.53
C ARG A 197 -9.68 20.27 -19.75
N TYR A 198 -9.76 20.07 -18.44
CA TYR A 198 -8.59 19.92 -17.57
C TYR A 198 -7.77 18.69 -17.95
N TYR A 199 -8.38 17.50 -18.01
CA TYR A 199 -7.66 16.26 -18.31
C TYR A 199 -7.10 16.26 -19.74
N HIS A 200 -7.81 16.81 -20.73
CA HIS A 200 -7.33 16.94 -22.10
C HIS A 200 -6.17 17.95 -22.26
N SER A 201 -6.01 18.86 -21.31
CA SER A 201 -4.93 19.85 -21.34
C SER A 201 -3.60 19.36 -20.79
N LEU A 202 -3.55 18.13 -20.24
CA LEU A 202 -2.34 17.57 -19.65
C LEU A 202 -1.33 17.16 -20.72
N ASP A 203 -0.05 17.31 -20.41
CA ASP A 203 1.06 16.77 -21.20
C ASP A 203 1.47 15.38 -20.73
N LEU A 204 1.29 15.09 -19.42
CA LEU A 204 1.58 13.80 -18.80
C LEU A 204 0.52 13.48 -17.77
N LEU A 205 -0.16 12.34 -17.94
CA LEU A 205 -1.06 11.75 -16.97
C LEU A 205 -0.42 10.52 -16.34
N LEU A 206 -0.24 10.56 -15.02
CA LEU A 206 0.26 9.46 -14.19
C LEU A 206 -0.89 8.97 -13.31
N ILE A 207 -1.42 7.80 -13.62
CA ILE A 207 -2.52 7.21 -12.87
C ILE A 207 -2.07 5.96 -12.14
N ASP A 208 -2.25 5.96 -10.82
CA ASP A 208 -1.77 4.89 -9.93
C ASP A 208 -2.94 4.00 -9.49
N ASP A 209 -2.69 2.68 -9.47
CA ASP A 209 -3.63 1.66 -9.02
C ASP A 209 -4.94 1.61 -9.81
N ILE A 210 -4.85 1.46 -11.14
CA ILE A 210 -6.01 1.47 -12.07
C ILE A 210 -7.07 0.40 -11.75
N GLN A 211 -6.72 -0.67 -11.00
CA GLN A 211 -7.66 -1.71 -10.58
C GLN A 211 -8.84 -1.15 -9.76
N PHE A 212 -8.71 0.02 -9.15
CA PHE A 212 -9.81 0.69 -8.47
C PHE A 212 -10.94 1.18 -9.39
N PHE A 213 -10.77 1.11 -10.71
CA PHE A 213 -11.85 1.32 -11.67
C PHE A 213 -12.76 0.11 -11.84
N SER A 214 -12.37 -1.07 -11.33
CA SER A 214 -13.16 -2.30 -11.43
C SER A 214 -14.62 -2.09 -11.00
N GLY A 215 -15.57 -2.49 -11.85
CA GLY A 215 -16.99 -2.37 -11.59
C GLY A 215 -17.57 -0.95 -11.65
N LYS A 216 -16.78 0.08 -12.00
CA LYS A 216 -17.21 1.49 -12.08
C LYS A 216 -17.37 1.92 -13.54
N SER A 217 -18.39 1.39 -14.24
CA SER A 217 -18.59 1.54 -15.69
C SER A 217 -18.52 3.01 -16.15
N ARG A 218 -19.19 3.93 -15.45
CA ARG A 218 -19.19 5.34 -15.82
C ARG A 218 -17.81 5.99 -15.72
N THR A 219 -17.03 5.66 -14.68
CA THR A 219 -15.65 6.13 -14.54
C THR A 219 -14.77 5.56 -15.65
N GLN A 220 -14.94 4.30 -15.98
CA GLN A 220 -14.21 3.64 -17.06
C GLN A 220 -14.52 4.28 -18.41
N GLU A 221 -15.77 4.62 -18.67
CA GLU A 221 -16.20 5.32 -19.89
C GLU A 221 -15.52 6.70 -20.00
N GLU A 222 -15.57 7.51 -18.95
CA GLU A 222 -14.99 8.85 -18.96
C GLU A 222 -13.46 8.81 -19.03
N PHE A 223 -12.85 7.84 -18.37
CA PHE A 223 -11.41 7.61 -18.49
C PHE A 223 -11.03 7.19 -19.92
N PHE A 224 -11.84 6.35 -20.57
CA PHE A 224 -11.60 5.92 -21.95
C PHE A 224 -11.57 7.11 -22.92
N TYR A 225 -12.48 8.09 -22.77
CA TYR A 225 -12.47 9.30 -23.60
C TYR A 225 -11.26 10.18 -23.31
N ALA A 226 -10.93 10.43 -22.04
CA ALA A 226 -9.75 11.20 -21.66
C ALA A 226 -8.45 10.55 -22.14
N PHE A 227 -8.34 9.23 -21.97
CA PHE A 227 -7.20 8.43 -22.40
C PHE A 227 -6.99 8.53 -23.93
N ASN A 228 -8.04 8.32 -24.74
CA ASN A 228 -7.94 8.40 -26.20
C ASN A 228 -7.54 9.81 -26.64
N ALA A 229 -8.14 10.86 -26.08
CA ALA A 229 -7.79 12.23 -26.40
C ALA A 229 -6.31 12.55 -26.12
N LEU A 230 -5.75 12.04 -25.01
CA LEU A 230 -4.34 12.18 -24.67
C LEU A 230 -3.44 11.45 -25.68
N ILE A 231 -3.76 10.18 -25.98
CA ILE A 231 -2.97 9.36 -26.91
C ILE A 231 -2.98 9.98 -28.33
N GLU A 232 -4.14 10.39 -28.82
CA GLU A 232 -4.30 11.02 -30.13
C GLU A 232 -3.52 12.35 -30.24
N SER A 233 -3.47 13.09 -29.14
CA SER A 233 -2.69 14.34 -29.03
C SER A 233 -1.21 14.10 -28.71
N ARG A 234 -0.72 12.85 -28.75
CA ARG A 234 0.65 12.46 -28.40
C ARG A 234 1.06 12.89 -26.98
N LYS A 235 0.11 12.93 -26.05
CA LYS A 235 0.38 13.20 -24.65
C LYS A 235 0.65 11.88 -23.93
N GLN A 236 1.58 11.88 -22.99
CA GLN A 236 2.00 10.66 -22.33
C GLN A 236 1.01 10.20 -21.25
N VAL A 237 0.72 8.91 -21.25
CA VAL A 237 -0.04 8.25 -20.17
C VAL A 237 0.82 7.15 -19.56
N VAL A 238 0.90 7.15 -18.22
CA VAL A 238 1.53 6.09 -17.43
C VAL A 238 0.50 5.53 -16.47
N ILE A 239 0.38 4.22 -16.44
CA ILE A 239 -0.64 3.50 -15.66
C ILE A 239 0.06 2.47 -14.78
N THR A 240 -0.34 2.37 -13.51
CA THR A 240 0.08 1.26 -12.66
C THR A 240 -1.08 0.35 -12.28
N CYS A 241 -0.76 -0.92 -12.02
CA CYS A 241 -1.71 -1.94 -11.56
C CYS A 241 -1.01 -2.98 -10.69
N ASP A 242 -1.77 -3.67 -9.85
CA ASP A 242 -1.23 -4.78 -9.07
C ASP A 242 -1.10 -6.08 -9.88
N THR A 243 -1.86 -6.20 -10.99
CA THR A 243 -1.93 -7.40 -11.83
C THR A 243 -1.73 -7.06 -13.30
N TYR A 244 -1.48 -8.09 -14.12
CA TYR A 244 -1.40 -7.94 -15.56
C TYR A 244 -2.73 -7.44 -16.15
N PRO A 245 -2.74 -6.57 -17.21
CA PRO A 245 -3.96 -5.94 -17.72
C PRO A 245 -5.13 -6.90 -17.98
N ARG A 246 -4.87 -8.07 -18.55
CA ARG A 246 -5.90 -9.07 -18.87
C ARG A 246 -6.49 -9.80 -17.65
N GLU A 247 -5.87 -9.67 -16.49
CA GLU A 247 -6.31 -10.30 -15.24
C GLU A 247 -7.17 -9.35 -14.39
N ILE A 248 -7.33 -8.10 -14.82
CA ILE A 248 -8.13 -7.11 -14.08
C ILE A 248 -9.61 -7.46 -14.27
N THR A 249 -10.23 -8.01 -13.23
CA THR A 249 -11.65 -8.33 -13.23
C THR A 249 -12.51 -7.07 -13.14
N GLY A 250 -13.65 -7.03 -13.88
CA GLY A 250 -14.56 -5.87 -13.85
C GLY A 250 -14.06 -4.63 -14.61
N MET A 251 -13.01 -4.77 -15.42
CA MET A 251 -12.54 -3.75 -16.37
C MET A 251 -13.11 -4.03 -17.76
N GLU A 252 -13.51 -2.98 -18.46
CA GLU A 252 -14.02 -3.09 -19.82
C GLU A 252 -12.94 -3.53 -20.82
N ASN A 253 -13.27 -4.44 -21.72
CA ASN A 253 -12.33 -5.00 -22.71
C ASN A 253 -11.68 -3.94 -23.59
N ARG A 254 -12.39 -2.83 -23.89
CA ARG A 254 -11.85 -1.73 -24.67
C ARG A 254 -10.69 -1.03 -23.96
N LEU A 255 -10.73 -0.86 -22.64
CA LEU A 255 -9.63 -0.31 -21.85
C LEU A 255 -8.46 -1.29 -21.77
N ILE A 256 -8.75 -2.57 -21.48
CA ILE A 256 -7.72 -3.63 -21.44
C ILE A 256 -6.95 -3.70 -22.76
N SER A 257 -7.65 -3.63 -23.88
CA SER A 257 -7.03 -3.61 -25.22
C SER A 257 -6.11 -2.41 -25.41
N ARG A 258 -6.54 -1.23 -24.96
CA ARG A 258 -5.77 0.01 -25.05
C ARG A 258 -4.54 0.03 -24.14
N PHE A 259 -4.63 -0.56 -22.95
CA PHE A 259 -3.48 -0.70 -22.03
C PHE A 259 -2.38 -1.56 -22.63
N GLY A 260 -2.74 -2.58 -23.40
CA GLY A 260 -1.78 -3.45 -24.09
C GLY A 260 -1.20 -2.87 -25.40
N TRP A 261 -1.67 -1.71 -25.87
CA TRP A 261 -1.16 -1.10 -27.11
C TRP A 261 0.27 -0.60 -26.98
N GLY A 262 0.60 0.01 -25.85
CA GLY A 262 1.95 0.53 -25.57
C GLY A 262 2.88 -0.55 -25.00
N LEU A 263 3.69 -0.18 -24.03
CA LEU A 263 4.59 -1.12 -23.36
C LEU A 263 4.04 -1.52 -22.01
N THR A 264 3.91 -2.82 -21.78
CA THR A 264 3.55 -3.39 -20.46
C THR A 264 4.80 -4.01 -19.84
N VAL A 265 5.17 -3.56 -18.64
CA VAL A 265 6.37 -4.01 -17.92
C VAL A 265 6.02 -4.47 -16.51
N ALA A 266 6.67 -5.54 -16.07
CA ALA A 266 6.54 -6.08 -14.72
C ALA A 266 7.53 -5.42 -13.77
N VAL A 267 7.13 -5.29 -12.50
CA VAL A 267 8.03 -5.09 -11.36
C VAL A 267 7.86 -6.30 -10.46
N GLU A 268 8.92 -7.08 -10.36
CA GLU A 268 8.94 -8.32 -9.60
C GLU A 268 9.40 -8.10 -8.15
N PRO A 269 9.12 -9.04 -7.24
CA PRO A 269 9.67 -8.99 -5.88
C PRO A 269 11.20 -8.95 -5.89
N PRO A 270 11.83 -8.09 -5.10
CA PRO A 270 13.29 -7.95 -5.07
C PRO A 270 13.96 -9.18 -4.46
N GLU A 271 15.08 -9.62 -5.08
CA GLU A 271 15.97 -10.62 -4.53
C GLU A 271 16.64 -10.13 -3.23
N LEU A 272 17.30 -11.02 -2.47
CA LEU A 272 17.86 -10.70 -1.16
C LEU A 272 18.86 -9.54 -1.22
N GLU A 273 19.78 -9.57 -2.19
CA GLU A 273 20.81 -8.55 -2.39
C GLU A 273 20.18 -7.19 -2.68
N MET A 274 19.15 -7.17 -3.51
CA MET A 274 18.41 -5.94 -3.81
C MET A 274 17.68 -5.42 -2.58
N ARG A 275 17.11 -6.28 -1.74
CA ARG A 275 16.47 -5.88 -0.48
C ARG A 275 17.46 -5.24 0.49
N VAL A 276 18.69 -5.80 0.60
CA VAL A 276 19.78 -5.21 1.39
C VAL A 276 20.13 -3.82 0.85
N ALA A 277 20.32 -3.68 -0.45
CA ALA A 277 20.62 -2.39 -1.08
C ALA A 277 19.51 -1.35 -0.85
N ILE A 278 18.23 -1.75 -0.90
CA ILE A 278 17.09 -0.88 -0.59
C ILE A 278 17.14 -0.40 0.86
N LEU A 279 17.43 -1.29 1.82
CA LEU A 279 17.53 -0.93 3.25
C LEU A 279 18.65 0.06 3.50
N LEU A 280 19.83 -0.19 2.92
CA LEU A 280 20.99 0.71 3.04
C LEU A 280 20.66 2.10 2.45
N LYS A 281 20.07 2.15 1.27
CA LYS A 281 19.66 3.41 0.62
C LYS A 281 18.61 4.18 1.42
N LYS A 282 17.66 3.46 2.03
CA LYS A 282 16.63 4.08 2.89
C LYS A 282 17.20 4.57 4.22
N ALA A 283 18.16 3.85 4.81
CA ALA A 283 18.86 4.28 6.01
C ALA A 283 19.73 5.54 5.75
N GLU A 284 20.41 5.59 4.59
CA GLU A 284 21.15 6.76 4.14
C GLU A 284 20.24 8.01 4.03
N ALA A 285 19.05 7.87 3.45
CA ALA A 285 18.05 8.93 3.35
C ALA A 285 17.56 9.43 4.74
N GLU A 286 17.48 8.53 5.73
CA GLU A 286 17.18 8.84 7.13
C GLU A 286 18.41 9.36 7.91
N LYS A 287 19.58 9.49 7.25
CA LYS A 287 20.85 9.92 7.84
C LYS A 287 21.34 9.00 8.97
N VAL A 288 21.10 7.70 8.82
CA VAL A 288 21.50 6.67 9.79
C VAL A 288 22.49 5.72 9.12
N ALA A 289 23.63 5.50 9.76
CA ALA A 289 24.56 4.45 9.36
C ALA A 289 23.97 3.08 9.74
N LEU A 290 23.65 2.26 8.75
CA LEU A 290 23.15 0.91 8.94
C LEU A 290 24.26 -0.08 8.54
N ASP A 291 24.63 -0.95 9.46
CA ASP A 291 25.62 -2.00 9.18
C ASP A 291 25.03 -3.02 8.19
N GLU A 292 25.87 -3.51 7.27
CA GLU A 292 25.44 -4.45 6.23
C GLU A 292 24.91 -5.76 6.82
N THR A 293 25.48 -6.24 7.92
CA THR A 293 25.01 -7.46 8.62
C THR A 293 23.61 -7.27 9.19
N VAL A 294 23.31 -6.06 9.68
CA VAL A 294 21.95 -5.68 10.14
C VAL A 294 20.98 -5.60 8.98
N ALA A 295 21.38 -4.95 7.89
CA ALA A 295 20.57 -4.86 6.67
C ALA A 295 20.26 -6.26 6.12
N PHE A 296 21.24 -7.16 6.10
CA PHE A 296 21.05 -8.55 5.71
C PHE A 296 20.08 -9.30 6.63
N PHE A 297 20.20 -9.10 7.95
CA PHE A 297 19.27 -9.70 8.92
C PHE A 297 17.84 -9.24 8.65
N ILE A 298 17.61 -7.95 8.46
CA ILE A 298 16.26 -7.40 8.16
C ILE A 298 15.75 -7.96 6.83
N ALA A 299 16.56 -7.92 5.78
CA ALA A 299 16.21 -8.39 4.44
C ALA A 299 15.84 -9.87 4.40
N SER A 300 16.50 -10.71 5.20
CA SER A 300 16.23 -12.15 5.26
C SER A 300 14.90 -12.47 5.94
N HIS A 301 14.43 -11.62 6.84
CA HIS A 301 13.19 -11.80 7.59
C HIS A 301 12.00 -10.98 7.04
N SER A 302 12.20 -10.11 6.05
CA SER A 302 11.13 -9.34 5.39
C SER A 302 11.14 -9.68 3.90
N GLN A 303 10.35 -10.69 3.50
CA GLN A 303 10.50 -11.32 2.18
C GLN A 303 9.50 -10.81 1.13
N THR A 304 8.39 -10.17 1.51
CA THR A 304 7.24 -10.03 0.61
C THR A 304 7.30 -8.77 -0.25
N ASN A 305 7.64 -7.60 0.31
CA ASN A 305 7.62 -6.35 -0.46
C ASN A 305 8.48 -5.25 0.18
N VAL A 306 8.79 -4.21 -0.61
CA VAL A 306 9.62 -3.07 -0.16
C VAL A 306 8.94 -2.25 0.93
N ARG A 307 7.59 -2.18 0.94
CA ARG A 307 6.85 -1.44 1.97
C ARG A 307 7.02 -2.08 3.35
N GLU A 308 7.09 -3.40 3.42
CA GLU A 308 7.39 -4.12 4.67
C GLU A 308 8.84 -3.92 5.13
N LEU A 309 9.80 -3.92 4.19
CA LEU A 309 11.19 -3.58 4.48
C LEU A 309 11.32 -2.18 5.10
N GLU A 310 10.65 -1.19 4.50
CA GLU A 310 10.61 0.19 5.04
C GLU A 310 9.93 0.25 6.41
N GLY A 311 8.86 -0.50 6.61
CA GLY A 311 8.17 -0.60 7.89
C GLY A 311 9.04 -1.20 8.98
N ALA A 312 9.76 -2.28 8.67
CA ALA A 312 10.71 -2.91 9.59
C ALA A 312 11.87 -1.96 9.95
N LEU A 313 12.46 -1.30 8.95
CA LEU A 313 13.51 -0.30 9.19
C LEU A 313 13.02 0.85 10.08
N LYS A 314 11.88 1.46 9.78
CA LYS A 314 11.29 2.54 10.60
C LYS A 314 11.04 2.10 12.03
N ARG A 315 10.57 0.87 12.24
CA ARG A 315 10.36 0.32 13.59
C ARG A 315 11.67 0.17 14.36
N ILE A 316 12.73 -0.32 13.70
CA ILE A 316 14.07 -0.45 14.29
C ILE A 316 14.65 0.92 14.64
N LEU A 317 14.55 1.90 13.74
CA LEU A 317 15.02 3.26 13.97
C LEU A 317 14.30 3.91 15.14
N ALA A 318 12.98 3.75 15.22
CA ALA A 318 12.18 4.25 16.33
C ALA A 318 12.59 3.59 17.66
N TYR A 319 12.79 2.25 17.67
CA TYR A 319 13.20 1.52 18.86
C TYR A 319 14.60 1.95 19.34
N SER A 320 15.58 2.09 18.42
CA SER A 320 16.92 2.57 18.70
C SER A 320 16.91 4.00 19.29
N ARG A 321 16.16 4.92 18.68
CA ARG A 321 16.01 6.31 19.18
C ARG A 321 15.37 6.36 20.58
N PHE A 322 14.39 5.48 20.82
CA PHE A 322 13.68 5.44 22.11
C PHE A 322 14.52 4.81 23.22
N SER A 323 15.24 3.72 22.93
CA SER A 323 16.08 3.02 23.91
C SER A 323 17.47 3.64 24.11
N GLY A 324 17.93 4.54 23.20
CA GLY A 324 19.28 5.08 23.20
C GLY A 324 20.38 4.05 22.82
N LEU A 325 19.98 2.88 22.32
CA LEU A 325 20.90 1.79 22.00
C LEU A 325 21.34 1.82 20.54
N PRO A 326 22.57 1.41 20.21
CA PRO A 326 23.05 1.30 18.83
C PRO A 326 22.29 0.23 18.08
N ILE A 327 22.15 0.40 16.75
CA ILE A 327 21.45 -0.53 15.87
C ILE A 327 22.34 -1.76 15.66
N THR A 328 21.99 -2.83 16.33
CA THR A 328 22.65 -4.14 16.25
C THR A 328 21.63 -5.22 15.86
N VAL A 329 22.10 -6.40 15.44
CA VAL A 329 21.22 -7.55 15.15
C VAL A 329 20.39 -7.94 16.39
N ALA A 330 20.95 -7.82 17.60
CA ALA A 330 20.24 -8.10 18.84
C ALA A 330 19.07 -7.12 19.05
N LEU A 331 19.31 -5.82 18.87
CA LEU A 331 18.27 -4.79 18.94
C LEU A 331 17.20 -5.03 17.86
N CYS A 332 17.60 -5.38 16.63
CA CYS A 332 16.65 -5.66 15.56
C CYS A 332 15.75 -6.85 15.88
N ARG A 333 16.30 -7.90 16.48
CA ARG A 333 15.55 -9.07 16.91
C ARG A 333 14.48 -8.73 17.96
N GLU A 334 14.82 -7.87 18.92
CA GLU A 334 13.87 -7.42 19.92
C GLU A 334 12.82 -6.48 19.32
N ALA A 335 13.22 -5.49 18.51
CA ALA A 335 12.32 -4.55 17.85
C ALA A 335 11.32 -5.23 16.90
N LEU A 336 11.71 -6.35 16.26
CA LEU A 336 10.89 -7.11 15.32
C LEU A 336 10.29 -8.39 15.91
N LYS A 337 10.38 -8.62 17.21
CA LYS A 337 9.98 -9.85 17.89
C LYS A 337 8.57 -10.32 17.53
N ASP A 338 7.58 -9.40 17.53
CA ASP A 338 6.20 -9.74 17.20
C ASP A 338 6.05 -10.17 15.74
N LEU A 339 6.77 -9.49 14.84
CA LEU A 339 6.75 -9.79 13.40
C LEU A 339 7.38 -11.16 13.13
N LEU A 340 8.52 -11.45 13.77
CA LEU A 340 9.19 -12.75 13.70
C LEU A 340 8.34 -13.86 14.31
N ALA A 341 7.64 -13.59 15.43
CA ALA A 341 6.74 -14.55 16.03
C ALA A 341 5.51 -14.86 15.16
N LEU A 342 4.97 -13.88 14.45
CA LEU A 342 3.88 -14.09 13.50
C LEU A 342 4.34 -14.97 12.33
N GLN A 343 5.51 -14.70 11.76
CA GLN A 343 6.08 -15.52 10.68
C GLN A 343 6.35 -16.96 11.13
N SER A 344 6.87 -17.15 12.34
CA SER A 344 7.11 -18.50 12.89
C SER A 344 5.81 -19.28 13.11
N ARG A 345 4.71 -18.61 13.42
CA ARG A 345 3.38 -19.23 13.55
C ARG A 345 2.78 -19.60 12.18
N GLN A 346 2.98 -18.78 11.15
CA GLN A 346 2.51 -19.07 9.79
C GLN A 346 3.20 -20.30 9.19
N VAL A 347 4.46 -20.54 9.52
CA VAL A 347 5.28 -21.68 9.02
C VAL A 347 5.34 -22.83 10.03
N SER A 348 4.34 -22.98 10.89
CA SER A 348 4.26 -24.15 11.78
C SER A 348 3.94 -25.43 11.00
N ILE A 349 4.41 -26.57 11.50
CA ILE A 349 4.17 -27.87 10.84
C ILE A 349 2.67 -28.19 10.73
N ASP A 350 1.89 -27.77 11.72
CA ASP A 350 0.43 -27.93 11.71
C ASP A 350 -0.23 -27.10 10.61
N ASN A 351 0.26 -25.85 10.39
CA ASN A 351 -0.24 -25.02 9.32
C ASN A 351 0.15 -25.57 7.94
N ILE A 352 1.37 -26.08 7.78
CA ILE A 352 1.79 -26.77 6.56
C ILE A 352 0.88 -27.96 6.25
N GLN A 353 0.61 -28.81 7.26
CA GLN A 353 -0.27 -29.98 7.11
C GLN A 353 -1.69 -29.58 6.72
N LYS A 354 -2.24 -28.55 7.38
CA LYS A 354 -3.58 -28.02 7.08
C LYS A 354 -3.65 -27.45 5.66
N THR A 355 -2.73 -26.57 5.30
CA THR A 355 -2.70 -25.92 3.98
C THR A 355 -2.56 -26.95 2.85
N VAL A 356 -1.68 -27.95 3.01
CA VAL A 356 -1.52 -29.01 2.02
C VAL A 356 -2.75 -29.93 1.97
N ALA A 357 -3.37 -30.24 3.11
CA ALA A 357 -4.59 -31.03 3.15
C ALA A 357 -5.75 -30.32 2.43
N ASP A 358 -5.93 -29.03 2.68
CA ASP A 358 -6.95 -28.20 2.04
C ASP A 358 -6.73 -28.11 0.53
N TYR A 359 -5.48 -27.90 0.10
CA TYR A 359 -5.11 -27.81 -1.33
C TYR A 359 -5.44 -29.09 -2.10
N TYR A 360 -5.07 -30.26 -1.55
CA TYR A 360 -5.35 -31.57 -2.17
C TYR A 360 -6.72 -32.15 -1.79
N LYS A 361 -7.56 -31.39 -1.07
CA LYS A 361 -8.91 -31.79 -0.64
C LYS A 361 -8.93 -33.12 0.12
N ILE A 362 -7.98 -33.32 1.01
CA ILE A 362 -7.90 -34.47 1.91
C ILE A 362 -8.08 -34.01 3.38
N LYS A 363 -8.42 -34.94 4.27
CA LYS A 363 -8.51 -34.63 5.71
C LYS A 363 -7.11 -34.55 6.33
N VAL A 364 -6.88 -33.60 7.24
CA VAL A 364 -5.61 -33.47 7.98
C VAL A 364 -5.26 -34.79 8.70
N SER A 365 -6.25 -35.51 9.22
CA SER A 365 -6.05 -36.82 9.85
C SER A 365 -5.45 -37.88 8.92
N GLU A 366 -5.59 -37.75 7.61
CA GLU A 366 -4.98 -38.65 6.63
C GLU A 366 -3.48 -38.40 6.45
N MET A 367 -2.97 -37.21 6.86
CA MET A 367 -1.53 -36.93 6.90
C MET A 367 -0.81 -37.86 7.90
N TYR A 368 -1.50 -38.20 9.00
CA TYR A 368 -0.95 -39.10 10.06
C TYR A 368 -1.21 -40.58 9.77
N SER A 369 -2.16 -40.89 8.85
CA SER A 369 -2.61 -42.24 8.61
C SER A 369 -1.53 -43.16 8.02
N LYS A 370 -1.60 -44.46 8.27
CA LYS A 370 -0.71 -45.46 7.65
C LYS A 370 -1.05 -45.77 6.18
N LYS A 371 -2.12 -45.17 5.63
CA LYS A 371 -2.54 -45.37 4.22
C LYS A 371 -1.43 -44.98 3.24
N ARG A 372 -1.26 -45.81 2.20
CA ARG A 372 -0.22 -45.65 1.16
C ARG A 372 -0.80 -45.37 -0.22
N SER A 373 -2.11 -45.15 -0.35
CA SER A 373 -2.73 -44.76 -1.62
C SER A 373 -2.12 -43.47 -2.17
N ARG A 374 -1.94 -43.38 -3.47
CA ARG A 374 -1.22 -42.28 -4.13
C ARG A 374 -1.83 -40.91 -3.82
N ASN A 375 -3.15 -40.81 -3.71
CA ASN A 375 -3.92 -39.61 -3.39
C ASN A 375 -3.69 -39.09 -1.95
N ILE A 376 -3.14 -39.92 -1.05
CA ILE A 376 -2.79 -39.54 0.33
C ILE A 376 -1.26 -39.46 0.50
N ALA A 377 -0.54 -40.42 -0.11
CA ALA A 377 0.91 -40.48 0.03
C ALA A 377 1.62 -39.31 -0.66
N ARG A 378 1.11 -38.83 -1.80
CA ARG A 378 1.70 -37.71 -2.54
C ARG A 378 1.56 -36.39 -1.79
N PRO A 379 0.35 -35.94 -1.37
CA PRO A 379 0.22 -34.77 -0.52
C PRO A 379 1.09 -34.80 0.74
N ARG A 380 1.16 -35.95 1.42
CA ARG A 380 2.03 -36.12 2.59
C ARG A 380 3.51 -35.94 2.27
N GLN A 381 3.99 -36.47 1.12
CA GLN A 381 5.36 -36.26 0.66
C GLN A 381 5.66 -34.80 0.37
N VAL A 382 4.71 -34.07 -0.27
CA VAL A 382 4.79 -32.63 -0.50
C VAL A 382 4.85 -31.88 0.82
N ALA A 383 3.97 -32.20 1.78
CA ALA A 383 3.96 -31.55 3.09
C ALA A 383 5.26 -31.77 3.88
N MET A 384 5.83 -33.00 3.86
CA MET A 384 7.12 -33.29 4.49
C MET A 384 8.27 -32.51 3.83
N ALA A 385 8.27 -32.39 2.49
CA ALA A 385 9.27 -31.62 1.77
C ALA A 385 9.16 -30.12 2.07
N LEU A 386 7.94 -29.57 2.12
CA LEU A 386 7.68 -28.19 2.53
C LEU A 386 8.10 -27.94 3.99
N ALA A 387 7.79 -28.87 4.89
CA ALA A 387 8.21 -28.77 6.30
C ALA A 387 9.74 -28.70 6.42
N LYS A 388 10.46 -29.51 5.63
CA LYS A 388 11.94 -29.48 5.63
C LYS A 388 12.50 -28.19 5.04
N GLU A 389 11.84 -27.62 4.03
CA GLU A 389 12.29 -26.37 3.37
C GLU A 389 11.94 -25.13 4.18
N LEU A 390 10.79 -25.12 4.86
CA LEU A 390 10.23 -23.94 5.51
C LEU A 390 10.50 -23.86 7.02
N THR A 391 10.92 -24.97 7.65
CA THR A 391 11.17 -25.02 9.09
C THR A 391 12.59 -25.46 9.41
N HIS A 392 13.06 -25.11 10.60
CA HIS A 392 14.36 -25.56 11.13
C HIS A 392 14.30 -26.92 11.81
N LEU A 393 13.17 -27.63 11.67
CA LEU A 393 12.96 -28.93 12.33
C LEU A 393 13.89 -30.01 11.74
N SER A 394 14.32 -30.93 12.61
CA SER A 394 15.08 -32.09 12.20
C SER A 394 14.20 -33.10 11.47
N LEU A 395 14.80 -33.99 10.68
CA LEU A 395 14.04 -35.05 9.99
C LEU A 395 13.28 -35.95 10.97
N PRO A 396 13.82 -36.33 12.15
CA PRO A 396 13.07 -37.04 13.20
C PRO A 396 11.84 -36.24 13.68
N ASP A 397 11.99 -34.92 13.99
CA ASP A 397 10.88 -34.09 14.48
C ASP A 397 9.75 -33.97 13.44
N ILE A 398 10.12 -33.83 12.16
CA ILE A 398 9.16 -33.83 11.04
C ILE A 398 8.48 -35.24 11.01
N GLY A 399 9.23 -36.30 11.12
CA GLY A 399 8.68 -37.67 11.12
C GLY A 399 7.65 -37.87 12.24
N GLU A 400 7.98 -37.43 13.44
CA GLU A 400 7.08 -37.49 14.61
C GLU A 400 5.77 -36.73 14.35
N ALA A 401 5.88 -35.51 13.85
CA ALA A 401 4.72 -34.68 13.51
C ALA A 401 3.84 -35.24 12.38
N PHE A 402 4.32 -36.16 11.57
CA PHE A 402 3.54 -36.86 10.54
C PHE A 402 3.09 -38.29 10.98
N GLY A 403 2.89 -38.49 12.26
CA GLY A 403 2.35 -39.72 12.82
C GLY A 403 3.41 -40.79 13.17
N GLY A 404 4.53 -40.34 13.75
CA GLY A 404 5.63 -41.20 14.24
C GLY A 404 6.36 -41.93 13.10
N ARG A 405 6.65 -41.22 12.00
CA ARG A 405 7.38 -41.79 10.86
C ARG A 405 8.89 -41.64 11.05
N ASP A 406 9.60 -42.69 10.64
CA ASP A 406 11.04 -42.68 10.66
C ASP A 406 11.62 -41.56 9.78
N HIS A 407 12.77 -40.98 10.19
CA HIS A 407 13.48 -39.93 9.48
C HIS A 407 13.86 -40.33 8.05
N THR A 408 14.10 -41.62 7.78
CA THR A 408 14.36 -42.14 6.44
C THR A 408 13.16 -42.01 5.51
N THR A 409 11.94 -42.13 6.06
CA THR A 409 10.69 -41.89 5.31
C THR A 409 10.59 -40.41 4.89
N VAL A 410 10.93 -39.48 5.78
CA VAL A 410 10.96 -38.03 5.49
C VAL A 410 12.03 -37.71 4.44
N LEU A 411 13.25 -38.26 4.61
CA LEU A 411 14.34 -38.09 3.66
C LEU A 411 13.99 -38.60 2.26
N HIS A 412 13.36 -39.80 2.20
CA HIS A 412 12.88 -40.36 0.93
C HIS A 412 11.78 -39.47 0.31
N ALA A 413 10.86 -38.94 1.10
CA ALA A 413 9.83 -38.00 0.61
C ALA A 413 10.46 -36.75 0.00
N CYS A 414 11.41 -36.12 0.67
CA CYS A 414 12.13 -34.95 0.17
C CYS A 414 12.85 -35.23 -1.14
N ARG A 415 13.64 -36.33 -1.21
CA ARG A 415 14.34 -36.73 -2.43
C ARG A 415 13.39 -37.01 -3.59
N LYS A 416 12.27 -37.67 -3.30
CA LYS A 416 11.28 -38.02 -4.32
C LYS A 416 10.56 -36.78 -4.85
N ILE A 417 10.21 -35.82 -4.02
CA ILE A 417 9.61 -34.57 -4.47
C ILE A 417 10.62 -33.75 -5.27
N ALA A 418 11.89 -33.64 -4.83
CA ALA A 418 12.93 -32.98 -5.58
C ALA A 418 13.10 -33.55 -7.00
N ALA A 419 13.17 -34.89 -7.14
CA ALA A 419 13.23 -35.55 -8.43
C ALA A 419 11.97 -35.33 -9.29
N LEU A 420 10.78 -35.26 -8.68
CA LEU A 420 9.54 -35.03 -9.39
C LEU A 420 9.37 -33.58 -9.84
N LYS A 421 9.92 -32.61 -9.13
CA LYS A 421 9.95 -31.19 -9.56
C LYS A 421 10.70 -31.01 -10.87
N THR A 422 11.67 -31.85 -11.20
CA THR A 422 12.40 -31.78 -12.46
C THR A 422 11.69 -32.47 -13.64
N THR A 423 10.75 -33.39 -13.37
CA THR A 423 10.14 -34.24 -14.40
C THR A 423 8.63 -34.06 -14.56
N ASN A 424 7.96 -33.38 -13.61
CA ASN A 424 6.50 -33.23 -13.58
C ASN A 424 6.09 -31.79 -13.26
N HIS A 425 5.67 -31.07 -14.28
CA HIS A 425 5.24 -29.67 -14.19
C HIS A 425 4.05 -29.43 -13.23
N GLU A 426 3.15 -30.41 -13.06
CA GLU A 426 2.03 -30.28 -12.13
C GLU A 426 2.53 -30.20 -10.68
N ILE A 427 3.44 -31.10 -10.30
CA ILE A 427 4.02 -31.12 -8.94
C ILE A 427 4.87 -29.88 -8.69
N THR A 428 5.59 -29.38 -9.69
CA THR A 428 6.34 -28.13 -9.57
C THR A 428 5.40 -26.98 -9.27
N ARG A 429 4.34 -26.82 -10.06
CA ARG A 429 3.33 -25.78 -9.87
C ARG A 429 2.65 -25.88 -8.50
N ASP A 430 2.23 -27.09 -8.11
CA ASP A 430 1.58 -27.31 -6.82
C ASP A 430 2.50 -26.94 -5.65
N PHE A 431 3.75 -27.39 -5.71
CA PHE A 431 4.77 -27.10 -4.68
C PHE A 431 5.04 -25.60 -4.57
N ASP A 432 5.23 -24.90 -5.69
CA ASP A 432 5.51 -23.47 -5.72
C ASP A 432 4.29 -22.64 -5.29
N SER A 433 3.08 -23.07 -5.63
CA SER A 433 1.84 -22.45 -5.16
C SER A 433 1.67 -22.58 -3.65
N LEU A 434 1.89 -23.79 -3.10
CA LEU A 434 1.85 -24.06 -1.66
C LEU A 434 2.95 -23.30 -0.91
N LEU A 435 4.16 -23.24 -1.48
CA LEU A 435 5.28 -22.50 -0.93
C LEU A 435 4.94 -21.00 -0.83
N LYS A 436 4.30 -20.44 -1.87
CA LYS A 436 3.87 -19.05 -1.90
C LYS A 436 2.80 -18.77 -0.85
N VAL A 437 1.81 -19.64 -0.71
CA VAL A 437 0.72 -19.51 0.29
C VAL A 437 1.25 -19.61 1.73
N LEU A 438 2.23 -20.51 2.00
CA LEU A 438 2.81 -20.71 3.32
C LEU A 438 3.82 -19.61 3.72
N ARG A 439 4.32 -18.84 2.76
CA ARG A 439 5.23 -17.70 2.99
C ARG A 439 4.50 -16.35 3.02
N SER A 440 3.23 -16.30 2.56
CA SER A 440 2.38 -15.10 2.61
C SER A 440 1.70 -14.95 3.96
#